data_ddba47977a076a55a2d256dc2c38caf1
#
_entry.id   ddba47977a076a55a2d256dc2c38caf1
#
_cell.length_a   1.000
_cell.length_b   1.000
_cell.length_c   1.000
_cell.angle_alpha   90.00
_cell.angle_beta   90.00
_cell.angle_gamma   90.00
#
_symmetry.space_group_name_H-M   'P 1'
#
loop_
_entity.id
_entity.type
_entity.pdbx_description
1 polymer ?
#
loop_
_entity_poly.entity_id
_entity_poly.type
_entity_poly.pdbx_seq_one_letter_code
_entity_poly.pdbx_strand_id
1 'polypeptide(L)'
;MKVSKMYAPTLREVPSEAEIPSHQLLLRAGFMRKSTNGMYTYLPLAWRVIKKIENIIREEMDHAGCQEIMMPIMQPAEIWKESGRWDAYGAEMVRLKDRHGHEYCLGPTHEEMVTTLVKNDVRSYRQLPLNLYQIQDKFRDERRPRFGLMRSRDFIMKDGYSFDRDEAGLDVSYKAMYDAYDKIFTRCGLNFRPVEADSGAIGGTGSHEFMVLADSGEAEITYCTKCDYAADIEKAELYPIEAPAEEMQELSEVETPNCKTIADVCAFLNAPIEKSVKAVAYQCEKGLVLCFVRGDHEVNETKVQNTVGAVELEMAEAELLAKAGTVGGYMGPVGLDPEKVIIVCDATVMNMHNVCCGANHEGFHYINANPGRDFTPTYVADIRLMAEGDPCPHCGAPIAKARGIEAGQVFKLHTKYSAAMKCTYLDENGKEQPMVMGCYGIGVGRTMAACVEQSHDADGMIWPVAIAPYEVLVVPVNVKDEASFAKAEKIYNELHQAGVEVVIDDRKERPGVKFKDADLIGYPLRVVVGPKTLQTGELEVKVRKTGEVSMLPLDSDYIAAIREMLQKL
;
A
#
# COMPACT_ATOMS: atom_id res chain seq x y z
N MET A 1 0.93 11.46 33.25
CA MET A 1 2.39 11.54 32.89
C MET A 1 2.82 13.00 32.89
N LYS A 2 4.06 13.31 33.35
CA LYS A 2 4.66 14.66 33.28
C LYS A 2 5.61 14.72 32.06
N VAL A 3 5.53 15.81 31.26
CA VAL A 3 6.35 15.95 30.04
C VAL A 3 7.85 15.99 30.39
N SER A 4 8.25 16.57 31.55
CA SER A 4 9.65 16.56 32.00
C SER A 4 10.23 15.14 32.23
N LYS A 5 9.39 14.13 32.35
CA LYS A 5 9.74 12.72 32.53
C LYS A 5 9.58 11.88 31.26
N MET A 6 9.04 12.48 30.21
CA MET A 6 8.78 11.77 28.94
C MET A 6 10.02 11.80 28.06
N TYR A 7 10.37 10.64 27.49
CA TYR A 7 11.40 10.58 26.47
C TYR A 7 10.78 10.88 25.09
N ALA A 8 10.61 12.18 24.81
CA ALA A 8 10.09 12.71 23.55
C ALA A 8 10.97 13.86 23.06
N PRO A 9 12.18 13.55 22.55
CA PRO A 9 13.15 14.58 22.15
C PRO A 9 12.75 15.20 20.82
N THR A 10 12.13 16.39 20.88
CA THR A 10 11.75 17.16 19.69
C THR A 10 12.97 17.77 19.00
N LEU A 11 12.91 17.90 17.67
CA LEU A 11 13.94 18.53 16.84
C LEU A 11 13.42 19.84 16.26
N ARG A 12 14.30 20.86 16.19
CA ARG A 12 13.95 22.14 15.57
C ARG A 12 13.93 22.05 14.05
N GLU A 13 14.88 21.34 13.49
CA GLU A 13 15.08 21.22 12.04
C GLU A 13 14.62 19.85 11.55
N VAL A 14 14.26 19.81 10.29
CA VAL A 14 13.92 18.56 9.58
C VAL A 14 15.23 17.85 9.25
N PRO A 15 15.38 16.55 9.60
CA PRO A 15 16.51 15.77 9.12
C PRO A 15 16.56 15.73 7.59
N SER A 16 17.75 15.86 7.01
CA SER A 16 17.94 15.98 5.54
C SER A 16 17.48 14.78 4.74
N GLU A 17 17.41 13.61 5.38
CA GLU A 17 16.93 12.37 4.77
C GLU A 17 15.40 12.22 4.75
N ALA A 18 14.68 13.13 5.41
CA ALA A 18 13.22 13.03 5.52
C ALA A 18 12.55 13.82 4.38
N GLU A 19 11.91 13.11 3.45
CA GLU A 19 11.36 13.69 2.23
C GLU A 19 9.87 14.05 2.37
N ILE A 20 9.04 13.14 2.90
CA ILE A 20 7.60 13.31 3.00
C ILE A 20 7.16 13.80 4.39
N PRO A 21 5.98 14.44 4.52
CA PRO A 21 5.49 15.00 5.78
C PRO A 21 5.50 14.04 6.97
N SER A 22 5.01 12.81 6.83
CA SER A 22 5.00 11.85 7.93
C SER A 22 6.40 11.52 8.43
N HIS A 23 7.36 11.31 7.52
CA HIS A 23 8.75 11.04 7.87
C HIS A 23 9.36 12.22 8.64
N GLN A 24 9.15 13.44 8.13
CA GLN A 24 9.65 14.67 8.75
C GLN A 24 9.06 14.88 10.14
N LEU A 25 7.74 14.82 10.28
CA LEU A 25 7.03 15.12 11.52
C LEU A 25 7.27 14.06 12.60
N LEU A 26 7.26 12.77 12.26
CA LEU A 26 7.52 11.70 13.23
C LEU A 26 8.96 11.76 13.79
N LEU A 27 9.96 12.15 12.98
CA LEU A 27 11.32 12.38 13.45
C LEU A 27 11.40 13.65 14.32
N ARG A 28 10.82 14.75 13.86
CA ARG A 28 10.86 16.04 14.58
C ARG A 28 10.15 15.99 15.92
N ALA A 29 8.99 15.37 15.98
CA ALA A 29 8.18 15.29 17.19
C ALA A 29 8.67 14.24 18.20
N GLY A 30 9.77 13.54 17.90
CA GLY A 30 10.32 12.53 18.81
C GLY A 30 9.47 11.26 18.91
N PHE A 31 8.85 10.84 17.81
CA PHE A 31 8.12 9.57 17.72
C PHE A 31 9.05 8.42 17.34
N MET A 32 10.03 8.66 16.49
CA MET A 32 10.96 7.63 16.06
C MET A 32 12.38 8.16 15.89
N ARG A 33 13.34 7.24 15.84
CA ARG A 33 14.75 7.50 15.48
C ARG A 33 15.22 6.44 14.51
N LYS A 34 15.98 6.87 13.51
CA LYS A 34 16.62 5.97 12.55
C LYS A 34 17.74 5.20 13.23
N SER A 35 17.65 3.87 13.19
CA SER A 35 18.71 2.96 13.67
C SER A 35 19.71 2.71 12.54
N THR A 36 19.20 2.40 11.35
CA THR A 36 19.94 2.30 10.10
C THR A 36 18.98 2.52 8.94
N ASN A 37 19.43 2.38 7.69
CA ASN A 37 18.58 2.61 6.53
C ASN A 37 17.39 1.62 6.49
N GLY A 38 16.16 2.16 6.50
CA GLY A 38 14.92 1.39 6.53
C GLY A 38 14.58 0.73 7.87
N MET A 39 15.30 1.04 8.96
CA MET A 39 15.03 0.50 10.29
C MET A 39 14.93 1.63 11.31
N TYR A 40 13.87 1.63 12.11
CA TYR A 40 13.54 2.71 13.04
C TYR A 40 13.23 2.16 14.43
N THR A 41 13.71 2.87 15.45
CA THR A 41 13.28 2.67 16.83
C THR A 41 12.05 3.52 17.10
N TYR A 42 10.93 2.90 17.49
CA TYR A 42 9.74 3.59 17.96
C TYR A 42 9.96 4.12 19.38
N LEU A 43 9.81 5.44 19.57
CA LEU A 43 9.90 6.08 20.87
C LEU A 43 8.55 6.04 21.61
N PRO A 44 8.48 6.40 22.89
CA PRO A 44 7.28 6.19 23.71
C PRO A 44 5.97 6.75 23.13
N LEU A 45 6.01 7.91 22.46
CA LEU A 45 4.81 8.48 21.83
C LEU A 45 4.32 7.63 20.65
N ALA A 46 5.24 7.24 19.74
CA ALA A 46 4.89 6.34 18.63
C ALA A 46 4.38 4.99 19.14
N TRP A 47 5.05 4.45 20.15
CA TRP A 47 4.66 3.15 20.70
C TRP A 47 3.25 3.15 21.29
N ARG A 48 2.83 4.27 21.88
CA ARG A 48 1.42 4.43 22.33
C ARG A 48 0.45 4.43 21.14
N VAL A 49 0.76 5.14 20.07
CA VAL A 49 -0.07 5.15 18.85
C VAL A 49 -0.15 3.73 18.25
N ILE A 50 1.00 3.06 18.08
CA ILE A 50 1.06 1.68 17.59
C ILE A 50 0.17 0.76 18.43
N LYS A 51 0.27 0.81 19.76
CA LYS A 51 -0.56 -0.01 20.66
C LYS A 51 -2.05 0.26 20.53
N LYS A 52 -2.45 1.52 20.27
CA LYS A 52 -3.86 1.86 20.03
C LYS A 52 -4.35 1.29 18.70
N ILE A 53 -3.56 1.42 17.63
CA ILE A 53 -3.87 0.81 16.33
C ILE A 53 -3.96 -0.72 16.48
N GLU A 54 -3.00 -1.36 17.15
CA GLU A 54 -3.04 -2.80 17.42
C GLU A 54 -4.30 -3.22 18.21
N ASN A 55 -4.74 -2.41 19.17
CA ASN A 55 -5.96 -2.70 19.95
C ASN A 55 -7.23 -2.58 19.09
N ILE A 56 -7.31 -1.56 18.23
CA ILE A 56 -8.41 -1.45 17.25
C ILE A 56 -8.43 -2.68 16.34
N ILE A 57 -7.25 -3.12 15.86
CA ILE A 57 -7.13 -4.33 15.04
C ILE A 57 -7.62 -5.56 15.81
N ARG A 58 -7.20 -5.78 17.08
CA ARG A 58 -7.62 -6.92 17.90
C ARG A 58 -9.13 -6.97 18.08
N GLU A 59 -9.73 -5.83 18.42
CA GLU A 59 -11.18 -5.74 18.62
C GLU A 59 -11.94 -6.13 17.34
N GLU A 60 -11.54 -5.64 16.17
CA GLU A 60 -12.21 -5.96 14.92
C GLU A 60 -11.92 -7.40 14.45
N MET A 61 -10.72 -7.93 14.73
CA MET A 61 -10.42 -9.34 14.48
C MET A 61 -11.25 -10.28 15.37
N ASP A 62 -11.40 -9.95 16.64
CA ASP A 62 -12.24 -10.71 17.58
C ASP A 62 -13.71 -10.69 17.13
N HIS A 63 -14.23 -9.52 16.71
CA HIS A 63 -15.58 -9.40 16.14
C HIS A 63 -15.76 -10.23 14.86
N ALA A 64 -14.70 -10.40 14.07
CA ALA A 64 -14.71 -11.22 12.88
C ALA A 64 -14.51 -12.73 13.18
N GLY A 65 -14.37 -13.12 14.47
CA GLY A 65 -14.20 -14.51 14.89
C GLY A 65 -12.80 -15.07 14.67
N CYS A 66 -11.78 -14.21 14.53
CA CYS A 66 -10.39 -14.62 14.39
C CYS A 66 -9.73 -14.83 15.74
N GLN A 67 -8.68 -15.65 15.78
CA GLN A 67 -7.93 -15.98 17.00
C GLN A 67 -6.49 -15.51 16.88
N GLU A 68 -6.01 -14.75 17.88
CA GLU A 68 -4.63 -14.26 17.92
C GLU A 68 -3.68 -15.38 18.31
N ILE A 69 -2.59 -15.53 17.53
CA ILE A 69 -1.46 -16.42 17.82
C ILE A 69 -0.16 -15.62 17.73
N MET A 70 0.96 -16.23 18.10
CA MET A 70 2.30 -15.64 17.94
C MET A 70 3.23 -16.70 17.37
N MET A 71 3.75 -16.47 16.17
CA MET A 71 4.70 -17.35 15.50
C MET A 71 6.12 -16.78 15.53
N PRO A 72 7.18 -17.61 15.46
CA PRO A 72 8.56 -17.12 15.41
C PRO A 72 8.83 -16.28 14.16
N ILE A 73 9.65 -15.21 14.32
CA ILE A 73 10.15 -14.42 13.19
C ILE A 73 11.18 -15.20 12.36
N MET A 74 12.00 -16.03 13.02
CA MET A 74 12.98 -16.88 12.35
C MET A 74 12.33 -18.17 11.92
N GLN A 75 12.34 -18.45 10.63
CA GLN A 75 11.62 -19.56 10.00
C GLN A 75 12.59 -20.54 9.36
N PRO A 76 12.36 -21.87 9.50
CA PRO A 76 13.22 -22.89 8.89
C PRO A 76 13.07 -22.90 7.36
N ALA A 77 14.18 -23.10 6.65
CA ALA A 77 14.19 -23.14 5.18
C ALA A 77 13.34 -24.27 4.59
N GLU A 78 13.17 -25.37 5.34
CA GLU A 78 12.45 -26.57 4.89
C GLU A 78 11.01 -26.26 4.47
N ILE A 79 10.28 -25.45 5.26
CA ILE A 79 8.88 -25.12 4.95
C ILE A 79 8.77 -24.25 3.71
N TRP A 80 9.74 -23.37 3.48
CA TRP A 80 9.84 -22.51 2.30
C TRP A 80 10.22 -23.29 1.04
N LYS A 81 11.05 -24.34 1.19
CA LYS A 81 11.37 -25.30 0.12
C LYS A 81 10.15 -26.17 -0.21
N GLU A 82 9.36 -26.58 0.80
CA GLU A 82 8.12 -27.34 0.62
C GLU A 82 7.07 -26.54 -0.17
N SER A 83 6.92 -25.24 0.07
CA SER A 83 6.04 -24.34 -0.69
C SER A 83 6.55 -24.00 -2.09
N GLY A 84 7.86 -24.23 -2.36
CA GLY A 84 8.53 -23.83 -3.59
C GLY A 84 8.96 -22.34 -3.62
N ARG A 85 8.79 -21.62 -2.52
CA ARG A 85 9.08 -20.16 -2.46
C ARG A 85 10.50 -19.81 -1.99
N TRP A 86 11.31 -20.77 -1.55
CA TRP A 86 12.65 -20.49 -1.05
C TRP A 86 13.52 -19.71 -2.04
N ASP A 87 13.50 -20.11 -3.30
CA ASP A 87 14.25 -19.43 -4.35
C ASP A 87 13.41 -18.36 -5.07
N ALA A 88 12.12 -18.63 -5.26
CA ALA A 88 11.20 -17.75 -5.97
C ALA A 88 10.90 -16.42 -5.27
N TYR A 89 11.07 -16.32 -3.94
CA TYR A 89 10.87 -15.07 -3.20
C TYR A 89 11.97 -14.02 -3.50
N GLY A 90 13.10 -14.45 -4.04
CA GLY A 90 14.16 -13.54 -4.47
C GLY A 90 15.04 -12.98 -3.36
N ALA A 91 15.67 -11.83 -3.65
CA ALA A 91 16.70 -11.23 -2.82
C ALA A 91 16.17 -10.51 -1.56
N GLU A 92 14.89 -10.19 -1.51
CA GLU A 92 14.29 -9.54 -0.34
C GLU A 92 14.18 -10.46 0.89
N MET A 93 14.31 -11.76 0.70
CA MET A 93 14.37 -12.72 1.81
C MET A 93 15.79 -12.77 2.40
N VAL A 94 15.93 -12.37 3.66
CA VAL A 94 17.19 -12.55 4.40
C VAL A 94 17.35 -13.99 4.83
N ARG A 95 18.34 -14.66 4.26
CA ARG A 95 18.70 -16.05 4.56
C ARG A 95 19.89 -16.09 5.51
N LEU A 96 19.85 -17.00 6.49
CA LEU A 96 20.88 -17.15 7.50
C LEU A 96 21.08 -18.63 7.87
N LYS A 97 22.18 -18.92 8.54
CA LYS A 97 22.45 -20.26 9.08
C LYS A 97 22.67 -20.17 10.58
N ASP A 98 22.19 -21.16 11.30
CA ASP A 98 22.52 -21.30 12.70
C ASP A 98 23.96 -21.84 12.88
N ARG A 99 24.41 -21.93 14.14
CA ARG A 99 25.74 -22.45 14.46
C ARG A 99 25.96 -23.91 14.06
N HIS A 100 24.91 -24.67 13.76
CA HIS A 100 24.94 -26.06 13.32
C HIS A 100 24.83 -26.19 11.79
N GLY A 101 24.68 -25.08 11.07
CA GLY A 101 24.56 -25.04 9.61
C GLY A 101 23.16 -25.23 9.07
N HIS A 102 22.12 -25.27 9.91
CA HIS A 102 20.74 -25.30 9.45
C HIS A 102 20.36 -23.95 8.84
N GLU A 103 19.63 -24.01 7.72
CA GLU A 103 19.20 -22.82 6.98
C GLU A 103 17.88 -22.27 7.53
N TYR A 104 17.82 -20.95 7.66
CA TYR A 104 16.66 -20.19 8.12
C TYR A 104 16.50 -18.93 7.27
N CYS A 105 15.34 -18.28 7.42
CA CYS A 105 15.16 -16.90 6.99
C CYS A 105 14.54 -16.06 8.11
N LEU A 106 14.70 -14.73 8.04
CA LEU A 106 13.84 -13.81 8.75
C LEU A 106 12.52 -13.72 7.97
N GLY A 107 11.40 -13.95 8.66
CA GLY A 107 10.09 -14.06 8.03
C GLY A 107 9.65 -12.77 7.34
N PRO A 108 9.60 -12.72 6.01
CA PRO A 108 8.99 -11.60 5.28
C PRO A 108 7.45 -11.67 5.32
N THR A 109 6.92 -12.87 5.57
CA THR A 109 5.51 -13.25 5.71
C THR A 109 5.43 -14.62 6.40
N HIS A 110 4.25 -15.16 6.73
CA HIS A 110 4.12 -16.38 7.52
C HIS A 110 3.14 -17.43 6.93
N GLU A 111 2.86 -17.42 5.63
CA GLU A 111 1.99 -18.43 5.00
C GLU A 111 2.49 -19.85 5.27
N GLU A 112 3.79 -20.09 5.11
CA GLU A 112 4.40 -21.40 5.32
C GLU A 112 4.32 -21.85 6.79
N MET A 113 4.57 -20.93 7.72
CA MET A 113 4.53 -21.23 9.15
C MET A 113 3.12 -21.62 9.61
N VAL A 114 2.11 -20.81 9.26
CA VAL A 114 0.73 -21.07 9.68
C VAL A 114 0.16 -22.30 8.97
N THR A 115 0.52 -22.54 7.71
CA THR A 115 0.11 -23.75 6.97
C THR A 115 0.69 -24.99 7.63
N THR A 116 1.95 -24.95 8.05
CA THR A 116 2.59 -26.05 8.79
C THR A 116 1.92 -26.32 10.14
N LEU A 117 1.56 -25.25 10.89
CA LEU A 117 0.84 -25.35 12.15
C LEU A 117 -0.52 -26.03 11.93
N VAL A 118 -1.33 -25.53 11.03
CA VAL A 118 -2.70 -26.02 10.76
C VAL A 118 -2.68 -27.46 10.19
N LYS A 119 -1.76 -27.76 9.27
CA LYS A 119 -1.55 -29.12 8.72
C LYS A 119 -1.36 -30.17 9.80
N ASN A 120 -0.70 -29.83 10.89
CA ASN A 120 -0.42 -30.79 11.96
C ASN A 120 -1.63 -31.03 12.88
N ASP A 121 -2.51 -30.05 13.05
CA ASP A 121 -3.55 -30.05 14.09
C ASP A 121 -4.97 -30.26 13.54
N VAL A 122 -5.26 -29.79 12.30
CA VAL A 122 -6.59 -29.88 11.69
C VAL A 122 -6.68 -31.12 10.79
N ARG A 123 -7.65 -31.99 11.09
CA ARG A 123 -7.84 -33.28 10.40
C ARG A 123 -9.21 -33.46 9.78
N SER A 124 -10.19 -32.66 10.16
CA SER A 124 -11.58 -32.87 9.81
C SER A 124 -12.26 -31.57 9.38
N TYR A 125 -13.17 -31.69 8.40
CA TYR A 125 -14.05 -30.62 7.97
C TYR A 125 -14.80 -29.91 9.11
N ARG A 126 -15.02 -30.60 10.25
CA ARG A 126 -15.71 -30.03 11.42
C ARG A 126 -14.89 -28.96 12.16
N GLN A 127 -13.59 -28.89 11.91
CA GLN A 127 -12.68 -27.92 12.50
C GLN A 127 -12.54 -26.64 11.63
N LEU A 128 -13.17 -26.64 10.45
CA LEU A 128 -13.17 -25.54 9.50
C LEU A 128 -14.53 -24.82 9.45
N PRO A 129 -14.59 -23.49 9.22
CA PRO A 129 -13.46 -22.63 8.91
C PRO A 129 -12.59 -22.32 10.14
N LEU A 130 -11.31 -22.01 9.92
CA LEU A 130 -10.38 -21.58 10.94
C LEU A 130 -9.71 -20.29 10.50
N ASN A 131 -9.78 -19.25 11.35
CA ASN A 131 -9.17 -17.95 11.09
C ASN A 131 -8.19 -17.61 12.21
N LEU A 132 -6.90 -17.51 11.86
CA LEU A 132 -5.80 -17.20 12.77
C LEU A 132 -5.12 -15.90 12.34
N TYR A 133 -4.65 -15.10 13.28
CA TYR A 133 -3.84 -13.91 12.98
C TYR A 133 -2.77 -13.67 14.03
N GLN A 134 -1.78 -12.88 13.68
CA GLN A 134 -0.77 -12.37 14.60
C GLN A 134 -0.49 -10.90 14.34
N ILE A 135 0.11 -10.22 15.31
CA ILE A 135 0.75 -8.92 15.14
C ILE A 135 2.22 -9.12 15.48
N GLN A 136 3.07 -9.10 14.46
CA GLN A 136 4.47 -9.53 14.57
C GLN A 136 5.36 -8.72 13.62
N ASP A 137 6.63 -8.57 14.02
CA ASP A 137 7.66 -8.01 13.15
C ASP A 137 7.83 -8.85 11.89
N LYS A 138 8.11 -8.16 10.80
CA LYS A 138 8.50 -8.71 9.51
C LYS A 138 9.80 -8.07 9.06
N PHE A 139 10.61 -8.84 8.35
CA PHE A 139 11.82 -8.31 7.76
C PHE A 139 11.86 -8.59 6.26
N ARG A 140 11.98 -7.52 5.46
CA ARG A 140 12.20 -7.59 4.01
C ARG A 140 13.45 -6.77 3.68
N ASP A 141 14.43 -7.40 3.01
CA ASP A 141 15.67 -6.70 2.61
C ASP A 141 15.40 -5.80 1.40
N GLU A 142 14.53 -4.82 1.64
CA GLU A 142 14.11 -3.82 0.66
C GLU A 142 15.33 -3.13 0.05
N ARG A 143 15.46 -3.18 -1.28
CA ARG A 143 16.60 -2.62 -2.01
C ARG A 143 16.72 -1.11 -1.84
N ARG A 144 15.58 -0.41 -1.79
CA ARG A 144 15.51 1.06 -1.69
C ARG A 144 14.50 1.48 -0.63
N PRO A 145 14.79 1.28 0.66
CA PRO A 145 13.91 1.75 1.71
C PRO A 145 13.85 3.28 1.67
N ARG A 146 12.64 3.83 1.74
CA ARG A 146 12.41 5.28 1.63
C ARG A 146 11.15 5.69 2.37
N PHE A 147 10.97 7.00 2.56
CA PHE A 147 9.78 7.58 3.16
C PHE A 147 9.47 7.07 4.58
N GLY A 148 10.51 6.80 5.38
CA GLY A 148 10.36 6.41 6.77
C GLY A 148 9.63 5.07 6.93
N LEU A 149 8.48 5.09 7.59
CA LEU A 149 7.68 3.89 7.87
C LEU A 149 6.82 3.42 6.69
N MET A 150 6.79 4.16 5.57
CA MET A 150 6.02 3.75 4.39
C MET A 150 6.66 2.54 3.71
N ARG A 151 7.99 2.54 3.56
CA ARG A 151 8.76 1.46 2.93
C ARG A 151 10.03 1.17 3.73
N SER A 152 9.85 0.51 4.86
CA SER A 152 10.91 0.10 5.78
C SER A 152 11.28 -1.38 5.59
N ARG A 153 12.47 -1.76 6.09
CA ARG A 153 12.95 -3.15 6.08
C ARG A 153 12.39 -3.96 7.24
N ASP A 154 12.35 -3.33 8.41
CA ASP A 154 11.85 -3.89 9.66
C ASP A 154 10.56 -3.16 10.03
N PHE A 155 9.44 -3.90 10.17
CA PHE A 155 8.14 -3.31 10.37
C PHE A 155 7.15 -4.25 11.05
N ILE A 156 6.22 -3.68 11.80
CA ILE A 156 5.14 -4.42 12.46
C ILE A 156 3.99 -4.62 11.48
N MET A 157 3.59 -5.88 11.31
CA MET A 157 2.45 -6.27 10.48
C MET A 157 1.44 -7.07 11.30
N LYS A 158 0.17 -6.77 11.12
CA LYS A 158 -0.88 -7.75 11.40
C LYS A 158 -1.03 -8.61 10.17
N ASP A 159 -0.79 -9.89 10.29
CA ASP A 159 -1.04 -10.88 9.25
C ASP A 159 -2.02 -11.94 9.75
N GLY A 160 -3.08 -12.15 8.96
CA GLY A 160 -4.12 -13.13 9.24
C GLY A 160 -4.26 -14.14 8.11
N TYR A 161 -4.81 -15.30 8.43
CA TYR A 161 -4.90 -16.43 7.53
C TYR A 161 -6.20 -17.18 7.77
N SER A 162 -6.97 -17.42 6.70
CA SER A 162 -8.15 -18.28 6.77
C SER A 162 -7.86 -19.63 6.14
N PHE A 163 -8.51 -20.66 6.69
CA PHE A 163 -8.53 -22.02 6.18
C PHE A 163 -9.98 -22.46 6.08
N ASP A 164 -10.42 -22.71 4.86
CA ASP A 164 -11.79 -22.98 4.51
C ASP A 164 -11.92 -24.34 3.81
N ARG A 165 -13.15 -24.89 3.73
CA ARG A 165 -13.42 -26.16 3.07
C ARG A 165 -13.39 -26.05 1.55
N ASP A 166 -13.88 -24.92 1.05
CA ASP A 166 -14.11 -24.70 -0.37
C ASP A 166 -14.06 -23.18 -0.70
N GLU A 167 -14.23 -22.85 -1.96
CA GLU A 167 -14.21 -21.48 -2.45
C GLU A 167 -15.34 -20.63 -1.85
N ALA A 168 -16.52 -21.21 -1.63
CA ALA A 168 -17.64 -20.50 -1.01
C ALA A 168 -17.33 -20.15 0.44
N GLY A 169 -16.65 -21.02 1.18
CA GLY A 169 -16.12 -20.75 2.52
C GLY A 169 -15.09 -19.62 2.50
N LEU A 170 -14.14 -19.67 1.55
CA LEU A 170 -13.16 -18.59 1.36
C LEU A 170 -13.84 -17.25 1.07
N ASP A 171 -14.89 -17.20 0.25
CA ASP A 171 -15.63 -15.97 -0.03
C ASP A 171 -16.22 -15.36 1.24
N VAL A 172 -16.73 -16.20 2.16
CA VAL A 172 -17.26 -15.77 3.46
C VAL A 172 -16.14 -15.21 4.34
N SER A 173 -15.03 -15.94 4.48
CA SER A 173 -13.86 -15.50 5.26
C SER A 173 -13.24 -14.21 4.69
N TYR A 174 -13.12 -14.12 3.38
CA TYR A 174 -12.62 -12.94 2.67
C TYR A 174 -13.50 -11.70 2.93
N LYS A 175 -14.83 -11.87 2.80
CA LYS A 175 -15.76 -10.77 3.05
C LYS A 175 -15.71 -10.29 4.52
N ALA A 176 -15.62 -11.22 5.47
CA ALA A 176 -15.48 -10.88 6.88
C ALA A 176 -14.20 -10.06 7.15
N MET A 177 -13.09 -10.44 6.52
CA MET A 177 -11.83 -9.70 6.63
C MET A 177 -11.90 -8.34 5.95
N TYR A 178 -12.49 -8.26 4.78
CA TYR A 178 -12.72 -7.00 4.06
C TYR A 178 -13.52 -6.01 4.92
N ASP A 179 -14.62 -6.47 5.53
CA ASP A 179 -15.46 -5.63 6.40
C ASP A 179 -14.75 -5.23 7.70
N ALA A 180 -13.91 -6.10 8.25
CA ALA A 180 -13.10 -5.78 9.41
C ALA A 180 -12.05 -4.71 9.10
N TYR A 181 -11.40 -4.76 7.92
CA TYR A 181 -10.43 -3.76 7.48
C TYR A 181 -11.07 -2.40 7.27
N ASP A 182 -12.25 -2.37 6.64
CA ASP A 182 -13.04 -1.13 6.48
C ASP A 182 -13.26 -0.45 7.84
N LYS A 183 -13.68 -1.21 8.86
CA LYS A 183 -13.88 -0.70 10.22
C LYS A 183 -12.57 -0.27 10.88
N ILE A 184 -11.48 -1.05 10.74
CA ILE A 184 -10.18 -0.73 11.32
C ILE A 184 -9.70 0.64 10.82
N PHE A 185 -9.67 0.84 9.49
CA PHE A 185 -9.17 2.08 8.91
C PHE A 185 -10.10 3.27 9.17
N THR A 186 -11.42 3.05 9.17
CA THR A 186 -12.41 4.06 9.58
C THR A 186 -12.19 4.49 11.04
N ARG A 187 -11.99 3.54 11.97
CA ARG A 187 -11.72 3.82 13.39
C ARG A 187 -10.37 4.51 13.60
N CYS A 188 -9.39 4.25 12.73
CA CYS A 188 -8.12 4.98 12.71
C CYS A 188 -8.26 6.40 12.13
N GLY A 189 -9.44 6.81 11.63
CA GLY A 189 -9.71 8.13 11.09
C GLY A 189 -9.15 8.36 9.68
N LEU A 190 -8.91 7.30 8.93
CA LEU A 190 -8.36 7.36 7.58
C LEU A 190 -9.46 7.56 6.52
N ASN A 191 -9.16 8.38 5.52
CA ASN A 191 -9.89 8.44 4.26
C ASN A 191 -9.21 7.51 3.25
N PHE A 192 -9.86 6.40 2.95
CA PHE A 192 -9.29 5.33 2.13
C PHE A 192 -10.30 4.84 1.10
N ARG A 193 -9.78 4.09 0.13
CA ARG A 193 -10.59 3.39 -0.87
C ARG A 193 -10.05 1.98 -1.04
N PRO A 194 -10.90 0.94 -0.88
CA PRO A 194 -10.55 -0.40 -1.35
C PRO A 194 -10.48 -0.42 -2.87
N VAL A 195 -9.42 -1.01 -3.42
CA VAL A 195 -9.19 -1.11 -4.85
C VAL A 195 -8.84 -2.55 -5.23
N GLU A 196 -9.28 -2.99 -6.40
CA GLU A 196 -8.81 -4.26 -6.96
C GLU A 196 -7.31 -4.17 -7.25
N ALA A 197 -6.57 -5.23 -6.89
CA ALA A 197 -5.12 -5.26 -6.97
C ALA A 197 -4.58 -6.56 -7.56
N ASP A 198 -3.37 -6.53 -8.06
CA ASP A 198 -2.61 -7.73 -8.43
C ASP A 198 -2.17 -8.48 -7.17
N SER A 199 -2.07 -9.79 -7.24
CA SER A 199 -1.67 -10.63 -6.09
C SER A 199 -0.16 -10.77 -5.93
N GLY A 200 0.63 -10.33 -6.88
CA GLY A 200 2.10 -10.34 -6.87
C GLY A 200 2.73 -11.67 -6.48
N ALA A 201 3.85 -11.62 -5.79
CA ALA A 201 4.62 -12.79 -5.32
C ALA A 201 3.85 -13.69 -4.32
N ILE A 202 2.84 -13.16 -3.63
CA ILE A 202 1.97 -13.95 -2.74
C ILE A 202 1.12 -14.89 -3.57
N GLY A 203 0.61 -14.43 -4.71
CA GLY A 203 -0.18 -15.19 -5.68
C GLY A 203 -1.62 -15.42 -5.22
N GLY A 204 -2.32 -16.28 -5.93
CA GLY A 204 -3.78 -16.45 -5.83
C GLY A 204 -4.49 -15.57 -6.88
N THR A 205 -5.81 -15.51 -6.82
CA THR A 205 -6.63 -14.68 -7.72
C THR A 205 -7.69 -13.94 -6.92
N GLY A 206 -7.80 -12.65 -7.11
CA GLY A 206 -8.72 -11.81 -6.34
C GLY A 206 -8.04 -11.23 -5.09
N SER A 207 -7.73 -9.96 -5.15
CA SER A 207 -7.10 -9.18 -4.10
C SER A 207 -7.69 -7.79 -4.07
N HIS A 208 -7.80 -7.21 -2.87
CA HIS A 208 -8.10 -5.81 -2.69
C HIS A 208 -7.08 -5.17 -1.76
N GLU A 209 -6.62 -4.00 -2.16
CA GLU A 209 -5.80 -3.11 -1.35
C GLU A 209 -6.65 -2.00 -0.75
N PHE A 210 -6.40 -1.68 0.51
CA PHE A 210 -7.00 -0.54 1.20
C PHE A 210 -6.05 0.65 1.06
N MET A 211 -6.31 1.47 0.03
CA MET A 211 -5.49 2.62 -0.35
C MET A 211 -5.93 3.87 0.40
N VAL A 212 -5.07 4.36 1.27
CA VAL A 212 -5.22 5.65 1.93
C VAL A 212 -4.88 6.76 0.95
N LEU A 213 -5.83 7.64 0.66
CA LEU A 213 -5.67 8.70 -0.35
C LEU A 213 -4.71 9.78 0.17
N ALA A 214 -3.56 9.94 -0.48
CA ALA A 214 -2.55 10.94 -0.14
C ALA A 214 -1.68 11.29 -1.34
N ASP A 215 -1.37 12.57 -1.53
CA ASP A 215 -0.54 13.05 -2.64
C ASP A 215 0.89 12.47 -2.62
N SER A 216 1.39 12.15 -1.43
CA SER A 216 2.68 11.48 -1.20
C SER A 216 2.63 9.96 -1.42
N GLY A 217 1.48 9.39 -1.76
CA GLY A 217 1.30 7.95 -2.01
C GLY A 217 2.20 7.44 -3.14
N GLU A 218 2.76 6.25 -2.98
CA GLU A 218 3.61 5.63 -4.00
C GLU A 218 2.81 4.95 -5.11
N ALA A 219 1.65 4.37 -4.75
CA ALA A 219 0.77 3.70 -5.70
C ALA A 219 -0.12 4.69 -6.43
N GLU A 220 -0.34 4.44 -7.71
CA GLU A 220 -1.34 5.15 -8.51
C GLU A 220 -2.58 4.28 -8.64
N ILE A 221 -3.73 4.81 -8.27
CA ILE A 221 -5.01 4.13 -8.38
C ILE A 221 -5.92 4.80 -9.40
N THR A 222 -6.75 4.00 -10.03
CA THR A 222 -7.79 4.44 -10.94
C THR A 222 -9.16 4.18 -10.33
N TYR A 223 -10.09 5.10 -10.49
CA TYR A 223 -11.44 4.93 -9.97
C TYR A 223 -12.48 5.59 -10.86
N CYS A 224 -13.67 5.00 -10.88
CA CYS A 224 -14.78 5.54 -11.62
C CYS A 224 -15.36 6.77 -10.92
N THR A 225 -15.72 7.81 -11.71
CA THR A 225 -16.36 9.02 -11.18
C THR A 225 -17.86 8.81 -10.87
N LYS A 226 -18.44 7.64 -11.22
CA LYS A 226 -19.89 7.40 -11.13
C LYS A 226 -20.28 6.12 -10.37
N CYS A 227 -19.52 5.03 -10.49
CA CYS A 227 -19.78 3.77 -9.76
C CYS A 227 -18.65 3.44 -8.80
N ASP A 228 -18.75 2.30 -8.10
CA ASP A 228 -17.80 1.90 -7.06
C ASP A 228 -16.51 1.25 -7.61
N TYR A 229 -16.35 1.14 -8.94
CA TYR A 229 -15.15 0.58 -9.53
C TYR A 229 -13.91 1.38 -9.13
N ALA A 230 -12.92 0.67 -8.60
CA ALA A 230 -11.59 1.20 -8.34
C ALA A 230 -10.57 0.06 -8.41
N ALA A 231 -9.41 0.34 -8.98
CA ALA A 231 -8.33 -0.62 -9.13
C ALA A 231 -6.97 0.07 -8.99
N ASP A 232 -5.96 -0.68 -8.51
CA ASP A 232 -4.59 -0.29 -8.72
C ASP A 232 -4.30 -0.21 -10.22
N ILE A 233 -3.43 0.71 -10.63
CA ILE A 233 -3.15 0.94 -12.05
C ILE A 233 -2.57 -0.30 -12.73
N GLU A 234 -1.86 -1.14 -11.96
CA GLU A 234 -1.27 -2.38 -12.47
C GLU A 234 -2.34 -3.44 -12.80
N LYS A 235 -3.49 -3.40 -12.09
CA LYS A 235 -4.59 -4.36 -12.23
C LYS A 235 -5.75 -3.83 -13.09
N ALA A 236 -5.91 -2.50 -13.21
CA ALA A 236 -7.07 -1.87 -13.83
C ALA A 236 -7.40 -2.47 -15.20
N GLU A 237 -8.58 -3.07 -15.34
CA GLU A 237 -9.02 -3.76 -16.55
C GLU A 237 -9.56 -2.78 -17.60
N LEU A 238 -9.25 -3.06 -18.86
CA LEU A 238 -9.68 -2.24 -19.99
C LEU A 238 -10.27 -3.11 -21.09
N TYR A 239 -11.35 -2.64 -21.67
CA TYR A 239 -11.88 -3.23 -22.88
C TYR A 239 -11.16 -2.68 -24.12
N PRO A 240 -11.00 -3.50 -25.17
CA PRO A 240 -10.41 -3.05 -26.42
C PRO A 240 -11.28 -1.95 -27.03
N ILE A 241 -10.62 -0.93 -27.58
CA ILE A 241 -11.29 0.16 -28.29
C ILE A 241 -11.62 -0.33 -29.68
N GLU A 242 -12.88 -0.21 -30.06
CA GLU A 242 -13.32 -0.52 -31.42
C GLU A 242 -12.87 0.58 -32.38
N ALA A 243 -12.27 0.19 -33.49
CA ALA A 243 -11.93 1.11 -34.55
C ALA A 243 -13.00 1.09 -35.65
N PRO A 244 -13.26 2.22 -36.34
CA PRO A 244 -14.13 2.23 -37.50
C PRO A 244 -13.64 1.25 -38.57
N ALA A 245 -14.57 0.51 -39.20
CA ALA A 245 -14.23 -0.37 -40.28
C ALA A 245 -13.69 0.43 -41.48
N GLU A 246 -12.53 0.05 -41.98
CA GLU A 246 -11.87 0.67 -43.12
C GLU A 246 -11.47 -0.42 -44.13
N GLU A 247 -11.44 -0.04 -45.42
CA GLU A 247 -10.87 -0.91 -46.45
C GLU A 247 -9.35 -1.05 -46.24
N MET A 248 -8.84 -2.28 -46.21
CA MET A 248 -7.42 -2.53 -46.04
C MET A 248 -6.63 -2.06 -47.27
N GLN A 249 -5.67 -1.17 -47.04
CA GLN A 249 -4.76 -0.67 -48.04
C GLN A 249 -3.51 -1.57 -48.15
N GLU A 250 -2.76 -1.45 -49.25
CA GLU A 250 -1.54 -2.21 -49.45
C GLU A 250 -0.43 -1.75 -48.48
N LEU A 251 0.24 -2.72 -47.86
CA LEU A 251 1.37 -2.46 -46.96
C LEU A 251 2.49 -1.76 -47.75
N SER A 252 3.01 -0.67 -47.21
CA SER A 252 4.09 0.08 -47.84
C SER A 252 5.15 0.50 -46.82
N GLU A 253 6.41 0.38 -47.20
CA GLU A 253 7.54 0.87 -46.41
C GLU A 253 7.91 2.29 -46.87
N VAL A 254 8.11 3.18 -45.88
CA VAL A 254 8.36 4.61 -46.10
C VAL A 254 9.63 5.03 -45.36
N GLU A 255 10.51 5.75 -46.02
CA GLU A 255 11.66 6.38 -45.39
C GLU A 255 11.24 7.54 -44.50
N THR A 256 11.63 7.50 -43.22
CA THR A 256 11.27 8.46 -42.16
C THR A 256 12.53 8.90 -41.43
N PRO A 257 13.38 9.71 -42.09
CA PRO A 257 14.68 10.06 -41.54
C PRO A 257 14.56 10.83 -40.21
N ASN A 258 15.35 10.38 -39.23
CA ASN A 258 15.40 10.96 -37.87
C ASN A 258 14.09 10.90 -37.05
N CYS A 259 13.07 10.18 -37.48
CA CYS A 259 11.82 9.98 -36.75
C CYS A 259 11.96 8.76 -35.84
N LYS A 260 12.24 8.97 -34.52
CA LYS A 260 12.40 7.90 -33.54
C LYS A 260 11.23 7.83 -32.54
N THR A 261 10.50 8.92 -32.37
CA THR A 261 9.35 8.96 -31.49
C THR A 261 8.06 8.85 -32.29
N ILE A 262 7.00 8.32 -31.66
CA ILE A 262 5.66 8.27 -32.27
C ILE A 262 5.21 9.65 -32.77
N ALA A 263 5.48 10.70 -31.98
CA ALA A 263 5.12 12.08 -32.34
C ALA A 263 5.84 12.52 -33.63
N ASP A 264 7.15 12.23 -33.78
CA ASP A 264 7.92 12.57 -34.97
C ASP A 264 7.40 11.84 -36.21
N VAL A 265 7.14 10.53 -36.06
CA VAL A 265 6.61 9.68 -37.15
C VAL A 265 5.25 10.16 -37.60
N CYS A 266 4.32 10.40 -36.66
CA CYS A 266 2.97 10.87 -36.97
C CYS A 266 2.98 12.26 -37.63
N ALA A 267 3.83 13.17 -37.16
CA ALA A 267 4.00 14.49 -37.75
C ALA A 267 4.57 14.39 -39.18
N PHE A 268 5.59 13.56 -39.40
CA PHE A 268 6.21 13.35 -40.71
C PHE A 268 5.22 12.75 -41.72
N LEU A 269 4.44 11.75 -41.30
CA LEU A 269 3.48 11.05 -42.17
C LEU A 269 2.12 11.78 -42.24
N ASN A 270 1.95 12.87 -41.51
CA ASN A 270 0.68 13.57 -41.37
C ASN A 270 -0.49 12.63 -40.98
N ALA A 271 -0.20 11.69 -40.07
CA ALA A 271 -1.12 10.68 -39.58
C ALA A 271 -1.54 10.97 -38.12
N PRO A 272 -2.79 10.71 -37.72
CA PRO A 272 -3.19 10.83 -36.32
C PRO A 272 -2.48 9.78 -35.46
N ILE A 273 -2.17 10.12 -34.22
CA ILE A 273 -1.44 9.25 -33.28
C ILE A 273 -2.18 7.92 -33.01
N GLU A 274 -3.52 7.97 -33.05
CA GLU A 274 -4.39 6.80 -32.89
C GLU A 274 -4.30 5.80 -34.05
N LYS A 275 -3.64 6.17 -35.16
CA LYS A 275 -3.35 5.30 -36.29
C LYS A 275 -1.93 4.73 -36.25
N SER A 276 -1.20 4.95 -35.18
CA SER A 276 0.14 4.40 -35.00
C SER A 276 0.17 3.29 -33.95
N VAL A 277 1.18 2.43 -34.06
CA VAL A 277 1.48 1.36 -33.11
C VAL A 277 2.87 1.59 -32.53
N LYS A 278 2.94 1.66 -31.21
CA LYS A 278 4.17 1.83 -30.43
C LYS A 278 4.65 0.50 -29.91
N ALA A 279 5.97 0.31 -29.89
CA ALA A 279 6.63 -0.89 -29.38
C ALA A 279 7.39 -0.60 -28.09
N VAL A 280 7.29 -1.51 -27.11
CA VAL A 280 8.16 -1.58 -25.93
C VAL A 280 8.79 -2.97 -25.88
N ALA A 281 10.09 -3.03 -25.59
CA ALA A 281 10.85 -4.28 -25.60
C ALA A 281 11.29 -4.66 -24.19
N TYR A 282 10.96 -5.87 -23.78
CA TYR A 282 11.39 -6.48 -22.52
C TYR A 282 12.18 -7.77 -22.80
N GLN A 283 12.96 -8.19 -21.81
CA GLN A 283 13.60 -9.49 -21.74
C GLN A 283 13.19 -10.22 -20.47
N CYS A 284 13.08 -11.53 -20.54
CA CYS A 284 12.79 -12.40 -19.41
C CYS A 284 13.45 -13.77 -19.59
N GLU A 285 13.25 -14.68 -18.65
CA GLU A 285 13.77 -16.07 -18.73
C GLU A 285 13.24 -16.86 -19.92
N LYS A 286 12.16 -16.39 -20.59
CA LYS A 286 11.58 -17.01 -21.79
C LYS A 286 12.10 -16.40 -23.10
N GLY A 287 12.89 -15.32 -23.02
CA GLY A 287 13.48 -14.64 -24.17
C GLY A 287 13.04 -13.19 -24.33
N LEU A 288 13.14 -12.68 -25.57
CA LEU A 288 12.74 -11.33 -25.92
C LEU A 288 11.22 -11.21 -26.06
N VAL A 289 10.64 -10.20 -25.42
CA VAL A 289 9.21 -9.87 -25.48
C VAL A 289 9.04 -8.50 -26.12
N LEU A 290 8.37 -8.41 -27.25
CA LEU A 290 7.99 -7.15 -27.87
C LEU A 290 6.49 -6.90 -27.68
N CYS A 291 6.17 -5.79 -27.00
CA CYS A 291 4.81 -5.38 -26.67
C CYS A 291 4.38 -4.26 -27.60
N PHE A 292 3.19 -4.39 -28.18
CA PHE A 292 2.63 -3.42 -29.11
C PHE A 292 1.32 -2.86 -28.59
N VAL A 293 1.27 -1.55 -28.45
CA VAL A 293 0.07 -0.77 -28.03
C VAL A 293 -0.21 0.33 -29.04
N ARG A 294 -1.42 0.90 -29.06
CA ARG A 294 -1.73 2.08 -29.86
C ARG A 294 -0.80 3.24 -29.46
N GLY A 295 -0.42 4.09 -30.38
CA GLY A 295 0.63 5.09 -30.22
C GLY A 295 0.45 6.07 -29.06
N ASP A 296 -0.79 6.38 -28.70
CA ASP A 296 -1.15 7.23 -27.55
C ASP A 296 -1.28 6.47 -26.21
N HIS A 297 -1.13 5.13 -26.21
CA HIS A 297 -1.23 4.31 -25.00
C HIS A 297 0.16 3.98 -24.43
N GLU A 298 0.20 3.68 -23.11
CA GLU A 298 1.39 3.18 -22.42
C GLU A 298 1.22 1.69 -22.07
N VAL A 299 2.34 0.96 -22.05
CA VAL A 299 2.36 -0.46 -21.68
C VAL A 299 2.32 -0.60 -20.15
N ASN A 300 1.53 -1.55 -19.68
CA ASN A 300 1.49 -2.00 -18.30
C ASN A 300 2.40 -3.24 -18.15
N GLU A 301 3.53 -3.07 -17.49
CA GLU A 301 4.55 -4.12 -17.33
C GLU A 301 4.02 -5.34 -16.56
N THR A 302 3.24 -5.12 -15.48
CA THR A 302 2.63 -6.19 -14.68
C THR A 302 1.66 -7.03 -15.51
N LYS A 303 0.83 -6.40 -16.36
CA LYS A 303 -0.07 -7.14 -17.26
C LYS A 303 0.70 -7.94 -18.31
N VAL A 304 1.78 -7.39 -18.85
CA VAL A 304 2.66 -8.12 -19.78
C VAL A 304 3.30 -9.31 -19.08
N GLN A 305 3.88 -9.12 -17.90
CA GLN A 305 4.48 -10.17 -17.09
C GLN A 305 3.50 -11.33 -16.84
N ASN A 306 2.28 -11.00 -16.43
CA ASN A 306 1.21 -11.96 -16.20
C ASN A 306 0.79 -12.67 -17.51
N THR A 307 0.70 -11.95 -18.63
CA THR A 307 0.31 -12.51 -19.93
C THR A 307 1.32 -13.52 -20.44
N VAL A 308 2.62 -13.21 -20.36
CA VAL A 308 3.66 -14.14 -20.80
C VAL A 308 4.02 -15.18 -19.75
N GLY A 309 3.57 -14.99 -18.49
CA GLY A 309 3.89 -15.84 -17.35
C GLY A 309 5.37 -15.80 -17.01
N ALA A 310 6.01 -14.62 -17.09
CA ALA A 310 7.42 -14.42 -16.76
C ALA A 310 7.60 -14.26 -15.23
N VAL A 311 8.77 -14.64 -14.73
CA VAL A 311 9.12 -14.43 -13.31
C VAL A 311 9.49 -12.96 -13.08
N GLU A 312 10.24 -12.38 -14.01
CA GLU A 312 10.68 -10.98 -13.96
C GLU A 312 10.80 -10.45 -15.39
N LEU A 313 10.47 -9.16 -15.58
CA LEU A 313 10.69 -8.45 -16.84
C LEU A 313 11.73 -7.35 -16.62
N GLU A 314 12.64 -7.22 -17.56
CA GLU A 314 13.62 -6.15 -17.65
C GLU A 314 13.57 -5.50 -19.03
N MET A 315 13.96 -4.22 -19.13
CA MET A 315 14.10 -3.59 -20.44
C MET A 315 15.13 -4.35 -21.28
N ALA A 316 14.78 -4.66 -22.52
CA ALA A 316 15.63 -5.45 -23.41
C ALA A 316 16.92 -4.69 -23.81
N GLU A 317 18.04 -5.41 -23.81
CA GLU A 317 19.32 -4.88 -24.27
C GLU A 317 19.36 -4.76 -25.81
N ALA A 318 20.08 -3.74 -26.32
CA ALA A 318 20.21 -3.48 -27.76
C ALA A 318 20.76 -4.67 -28.54
N GLU A 319 21.66 -5.45 -27.93
CA GLU A 319 22.25 -6.64 -28.56
C GLU A 319 21.20 -7.73 -28.79
N LEU A 320 20.24 -7.89 -27.87
CA LEU A 320 19.15 -8.86 -27.99
C LEU A 320 18.19 -8.44 -29.12
N LEU A 321 17.87 -7.14 -29.21
CA LEU A 321 17.05 -6.58 -30.28
C LEU A 321 17.69 -6.83 -31.66
N ALA A 322 18.99 -6.59 -31.79
CA ALA A 322 19.72 -6.80 -33.03
C ALA A 322 19.73 -8.29 -33.47
N LYS A 323 19.87 -9.24 -32.52
CA LYS A 323 19.77 -10.68 -32.78
C LYS A 323 18.37 -11.12 -33.26
N ALA A 324 17.35 -10.41 -32.82
CA ALA A 324 15.98 -10.63 -33.25
C ALA A 324 15.61 -9.96 -34.58
N GLY A 325 16.53 -9.19 -35.17
CA GLY A 325 16.31 -8.50 -36.43
C GLY A 325 15.51 -7.20 -36.30
N THR A 326 15.61 -6.53 -35.16
CA THR A 326 14.95 -5.23 -34.93
C THR A 326 15.90 -4.25 -34.24
N VAL A 327 15.54 -2.97 -34.21
CA VAL A 327 16.35 -1.90 -33.61
C VAL A 327 15.50 -0.92 -32.84
N GLY A 328 15.98 -0.47 -31.67
CA GLY A 328 15.28 0.49 -30.81
C GLY A 328 14.92 1.78 -31.55
N GLY A 329 13.67 2.26 -31.37
CA GLY A 329 13.11 3.43 -32.05
C GLY A 329 12.43 3.13 -33.40
N TYR A 330 12.63 1.91 -33.97
CA TYR A 330 12.03 1.48 -35.23
C TYR A 330 11.40 0.08 -35.15
N MET A 331 11.13 -0.41 -33.96
CA MET A 331 10.50 -1.71 -33.73
C MET A 331 9.06 -1.74 -34.25
N GLY A 332 8.70 -2.80 -34.96
CA GLY A 332 7.35 -3.04 -35.46
C GLY A 332 7.02 -4.52 -35.49
N PRO A 333 5.73 -4.90 -35.54
CA PRO A 333 5.30 -6.30 -35.48
C PRO A 333 5.46 -7.06 -36.80
N VAL A 334 5.66 -6.35 -37.93
CA VAL A 334 5.73 -6.94 -39.27
C VAL A 334 7.09 -7.56 -39.50
N GLY A 335 7.14 -8.81 -39.98
CA GLY A 335 8.36 -9.47 -40.38
C GLY A 335 9.23 -10.02 -39.23
N LEU A 336 8.75 -10.01 -38.01
CA LEU A 336 9.41 -10.63 -36.86
C LEU A 336 9.33 -12.16 -36.93
N ASP A 337 10.39 -12.84 -36.49
CA ASP A 337 10.45 -14.28 -36.38
C ASP A 337 9.84 -14.75 -35.04
N PRO A 338 8.69 -15.46 -35.05
CA PRO A 338 8.03 -15.87 -33.82
C PRO A 338 8.82 -16.92 -33.01
N GLU A 339 9.84 -17.55 -33.59
CA GLU A 339 10.74 -18.44 -32.85
C GLU A 339 11.78 -17.68 -32.01
N LYS A 340 12.04 -16.40 -32.34
CA LYS A 340 13.03 -15.56 -31.67
C LYS A 340 12.43 -14.53 -30.75
N VAL A 341 11.17 -14.17 -30.97
CA VAL A 341 10.48 -13.06 -30.28
C VAL A 341 9.08 -13.46 -29.87
N ILE A 342 8.77 -13.23 -28.60
CA ILE A 342 7.38 -13.30 -28.10
C ILE A 342 6.71 -11.97 -28.44
N ILE A 343 5.71 -12.01 -29.33
CA ILE A 343 4.97 -10.84 -29.77
C ILE A 343 3.69 -10.73 -28.94
N VAL A 344 3.55 -9.66 -28.17
CA VAL A 344 2.37 -9.37 -27.35
C VAL A 344 1.69 -8.11 -27.89
N CYS A 345 0.45 -8.23 -28.34
CA CYS A 345 -0.33 -7.10 -28.81
C CYS A 345 -1.46 -6.78 -27.83
N ASP A 346 -1.63 -5.48 -27.54
CA ASP A 346 -2.87 -5.02 -26.90
C ASP A 346 -4.09 -5.35 -27.76
N ALA A 347 -5.18 -5.74 -27.11
CA ALA A 347 -6.39 -6.12 -27.83
C ALA A 347 -6.94 -4.99 -28.70
N THR A 348 -6.73 -3.71 -28.34
CA THR A 348 -7.07 -2.55 -29.17
C THR A 348 -6.32 -2.54 -30.50
N VAL A 349 -5.03 -2.95 -30.51
CA VAL A 349 -4.23 -3.00 -31.74
C VAL A 349 -4.85 -3.96 -32.76
N MET A 350 -5.45 -5.06 -32.29
CA MET A 350 -6.07 -6.06 -33.18
C MET A 350 -7.33 -5.57 -33.88
N ASN A 351 -7.96 -4.50 -33.36
CA ASN A 351 -9.13 -3.86 -33.96
C ASN A 351 -8.76 -2.70 -34.91
N MET A 352 -7.47 -2.32 -34.98
CA MET A 352 -7.01 -1.21 -35.82
C MET A 352 -6.83 -1.64 -37.26
N HIS A 353 -6.94 -0.66 -38.17
CA HIS A 353 -6.74 -0.83 -39.62
C HIS A 353 -5.76 0.20 -40.16
N ASN A 354 -4.96 -0.21 -41.16
CA ASN A 354 -4.04 0.66 -41.88
C ASN A 354 -3.11 1.46 -40.98
N VAL A 355 -2.48 0.78 -40.00
CA VAL A 355 -1.66 1.43 -38.98
C VAL A 355 -0.24 1.73 -39.48
N CYS A 356 0.36 2.74 -38.88
CA CYS A 356 1.78 3.03 -39.00
C CYS A 356 2.55 2.33 -37.87
N CYS A 357 3.66 1.67 -38.18
CA CYS A 357 4.55 1.01 -37.20
C CYS A 357 6.00 1.00 -37.69
N GLY A 358 6.95 0.69 -36.80
CA GLY A 358 8.36 0.55 -37.19
C GLY A 358 8.57 -0.56 -38.21
N ALA A 359 9.59 -0.40 -39.07
CA ALA A 359 9.98 -1.39 -40.10
C ALA A 359 11.15 -2.28 -39.66
N ASN A 360 11.49 -2.30 -38.37
CA ASN A 360 12.58 -3.08 -37.78
C ASN A 360 14.00 -2.72 -38.22
N HIS A 361 14.18 -1.67 -38.98
CA HIS A 361 15.50 -1.12 -39.34
C HIS A 361 15.49 0.42 -39.31
N GLU A 362 16.65 0.99 -39.15
CA GLU A 362 16.83 2.43 -38.92
C GLU A 362 16.33 3.28 -40.10
N GLY A 363 15.55 4.31 -39.80
CA GLY A 363 15.08 5.31 -40.74
C GLY A 363 13.82 4.92 -41.53
N PHE A 364 13.14 3.82 -41.21
CA PHE A 364 11.98 3.34 -41.95
C PHE A 364 10.80 2.94 -41.05
N HIS A 365 9.60 3.19 -41.58
CA HIS A 365 8.34 2.74 -40.98
C HIS A 365 7.45 2.12 -42.05
N TYR A 366 6.58 1.18 -41.62
CA TYR A 366 5.48 0.70 -42.43
C TYR A 366 4.26 1.61 -42.26
N ILE A 367 3.52 1.84 -43.33
CA ILE A 367 2.16 2.37 -43.33
C ILE A 367 1.21 1.30 -43.88
N ASN A 368 -0.06 1.41 -43.51
CA ASN A 368 -1.12 0.48 -43.89
C ASN A 368 -0.88 -0.96 -43.43
N ALA A 369 -0.16 -1.15 -42.33
CA ALA A 369 -0.05 -2.46 -41.71
C ALA A 369 -1.39 -2.87 -41.07
N ASN A 370 -1.79 -4.12 -41.26
CA ASN A 370 -3.06 -4.64 -40.73
C ASN A 370 -2.84 -5.92 -39.94
N PRO A 371 -3.36 -5.98 -38.68
CA PRO A 371 -3.34 -7.20 -37.86
C PRO A 371 -4.01 -8.37 -38.60
N GLY A 372 -3.47 -9.57 -38.44
CA GLY A 372 -3.98 -10.78 -39.08
C GLY A 372 -3.59 -10.95 -40.57
N ARG A 373 -3.30 -9.86 -41.28
CA ARG A 373 -2.76 -9.93 -42.66
C ARG A 373 -1.23 -9.85 -42.66
N ASP A 374 -0.66 -8.85 -42.00
CA ASP A 374 0.76 -8.50 -42.08
C ASP A 374 1.56 -8.99 -40.88
N PHE A 375 0.92 -9.23 -39.75
CA PHE A 375 1.51 -9.81 -38.56
C PHE A 375 0.50 -10.58 -37.72
N THR A 376 0.99 -11.56 -36.97
CA THR A 376 0.19 -12.35 -36.03
C THR A 376 0.94 -12.40 -34.70
N PRO A 377 0.35 -11.91 -33.59
CA PRO A 377 1.00 -11.94 -32.29
C PRO A 377 1.00 -13.33 -31.67
N THR A 378 1.94 -13.57 -30.74
CA THR A 378 1.94 -14.77 -29.88
C THR A 378 0.81 -14.71 -28.87
N TYR A 379 0.59 -13.49 -28.27
CA TYR A 379 -0.47 -13.23 -27.31
C TYR A 379 -1.22 -11.95 -27.68
N VAL A 380 -2.54 -12.00 -27.47
CA VAL A 380 -3.44 -10.84 -27.51
C VAL A 380 -4.05 -10.69 -26.13
N ALA A 381 -3.83 -9.56 -25.48
CA ALA A 381 -4.34 -9.30 -24.11
C ALA A 381 -4.56 -7.80 -23.88
N ASP A 382 -5.21 -7.45 -22.81
CA ASP A 382 -5.19 -6.09 -22.27
C ASP A 382 -3.83 -5.86 -21.60
N ILE A 383 -2.94 -5.11 -22.27
CA ILE A 383 -1.60 -4.80 -21.78
C ILE A 383 -1.33 -3.30 -21.67
N ARG A 384 -2.33 -2.46 -21.84
CA ARG A 384 -2.15 -1.01 -21.69
C ARG A 384 -2.44 -0.51 -20.28
N LEU A 385 -1.81 0.60 -19.90
CA LEU A 385 -2.14 1.35 -18.70
C LEU A 385 -3.46 2.10 -18.89
N MET A 386 -4.30 2.11 -17.85
CA MET A 386 -5.50 2.92 -17.81
C MET A 386 -5.13 4.41 -17.71
N ALA A 387 -5.69 5.24 -18.58
CA ALA A 387 -5.49 6.67 -18.59
C ALA A 387 -6.68 7.41 -17.93
N GLU A 388 -6.43 8.64 -17.46
CA GLU A 388 -7.50 9.52 -17.01
C GLU A 388 -8.46 9.82 -18.17
N GLY A 389 -9.76 9.69 -17.91
CA GLY A 389 -10.80 9.85 -18.92
C GLY A 389 -11.17 8.57 -19.69
N ASP A 390 -10.41 7.48 -19.55
CA ASP A 390 -10.80 6.18 -20.10
C ASP A 390 -12.20 5.77 -19.60
N PRO A 391 -12.98 5.02 -20.40
CA PRO A 391 -14.27 4.54 -19.95
C PRO A 391 -14.13 3.48 -18.88
N CYS A 392 -14.90 3.63 -17.81
CA CYS A 392 -14.99 2.62 -16.75
C CYS A 392 -15.47 1.27 -17.30
N PRO A 393 -14.80 0.15 -16.97
CA PRO A 393 -15.20 -1.18 -17.44
C PRO A 393 -16.59 -1.60 -16.95
N HIS A 394 -17.08 -1.05 -15.82
CA HIS A 394 -18.38 -1.42 -15.27
C HIS A 394 -19.54 -0.57 -15.80
N CYS A 395 -19.36 0.73 -16.01
CA CYS A 395 -20.48 1.62 -16.34
C CYS A 395 -20.21 2.63 -17.48
N GLY A 396 -19.00 2.61 -18.06
CA GLY A 396 -18.62 3.49 -19.16
C GLY A 396 -18.38 4.97 -18.80
N ALA A 397 -18.53 5.36 -17.53
CA ALA A 397 -18.23 6.73 -17.10
C ALA A 397 -16.71 6.99 -17.06
N PRO A 398 -16.27 8.26 -17.12
CA PRO A 398 -14.84 8.57 -17.10
C PRO A 398 -14.15 8.09 -15.83
N ILE A 399 -12.95 7.56 -16.00
CA ILE A 399 -12.02 7.22 -14.91
C ILE A 399 -11.26 8.47 -14.46
N ALA A 400 -11.06 8.59 -13.16
CA ALA A 400 -10.12 9.52 -12.53
C ALA A 400 -8.97 8.75 -11.88
N LYS A 401 -7.87 9.47 -11.60
CA LYS A 401 -6.68 8.91 -10.95
C LYS A 401 -6.44 9.59 -9.61
N ALA A 402 -5.84 8.87 -8.68
CA ALA A 402 -5.35 9.40 -7.42
C ALA A 402 -4.08 8.67 -6.98
N ARG A 403 -3.35 9.25 -6.03
CA ARG A 403 -2.26 8.57 -5.35
C ARG A 403 -2.73 7.99 -4.04
N GLY A 404 -2.20 6.82 -3.68
CA GLY A 404 -2.56 6.09 -2.49
C GLY A 404 -1.38 5.47 -1.76
N ILE A 405 -1.57 5.26 -0.46
CA ILE A 405 -0.68 4.51 0.41
C ILE A 405 -1.40 3.20 0.74
N GLU A 406 -0.84 2.07 0.36
CA GLU A 406 -1.36 0.75 0.70
C GLU A 406 -1.21 0.51 2.21
N ALA A 407 -2.29 0.66 2.97
CA ALA A 407 -2.31 0.42 4.41
C ALA A 407 -2.54 -1.05 4.77
N GLY A 408 -3.27 -1.79 3.95
CA GLY A 408 -3.52 -3.21 4.09
C GLY A 408 -4.00 -3.85 2.81
N GLN A 409 -3.90 -5.17 2.74
CA GLN A 409 -4.31 -5.95 1.58
C GLN A 409 -4.94 -7.27 2.01
N VAL A 410 -5.93 -7.73 1.27
CA VAL A 410 -6.64 -9.00 1.46
C VAL A 410 -6.51 -9.84 0.19
N PHE A 411 -6.20 -11.15 0.36
CA PHE A 411 -5.90 -12.06 -0.74
C PHE A 411 -6.72 -13.35 -0.67
N LYS A 412 -7.13 -13.87 -1.82
CA LYS A 412 -7.59 -15.24 -2.00
C LYS A 412 -6.41 -16.10 -2.50
N LEU A 413 -5.89 -16.98 -1.65
CA LEU A 413 -4.74 -17.83 -1.97
C LEU A 413 -5.17 -19.15 -2.62
N HIS A 414 -6.46 -19.50 -2.48
CA HIS A 414 -7.00 -20.78 -2.92
C HIS A 414 -6.23 -21.97 -2.32
N THR A 415 -5.79 -22.92 -3.13
CA THR A 415 -5.02 -24.10 -2.68
C THR A 415 -3.51 -23.98 -2.93
N LYS A 416 -2.99 -22.80 -3.30
CA LYS A 416 -1.58 -22.63 -3.67
C LYS A 416 -0.62 -23.19 -2.62
N TYR A 417 -0.79 -22.81 -1.36
CA TYR A 417 0.07 -23.27 -0.26
C TYR A 417 -0.36 -24.62 0.28
N SER A 418 -1.65 -24.81 0.50
CA SER A 418 -2.18 -26.05 1.08
C SER A 418 -1.90 -27.27 0.20
N ALA A 419 -2.01 -27.15 -1.12
CA ALA A 419 -1.70 -28.24 -2.04
C ALA A 419 -0.19 -28.53 -2.06
N ALA A 420 0.67 -27.52 -2.19
CA ALA A 420 2.12 -27.68 -2.20
C ALA A 420 2.64 -28.31 -0.90
N MET A 421 2.12 -27.85 0.24
CA MET A 421 2.54 -28.31 1.58
C MET A 421 1.72 -29.46 2.13
N LYS A 422 0.78 -30.03 1.34
CA LYS A 422 -0.11 -31.14 1.75
C LYS A 422 -0.89 -30.83 3.04
N CYS A 423 -1.40 -29.61 3.15
CA CYS A 423 -2.29 -29.17 4.22
C CYS A 423 -3.72 -29.54 3.86
N THR A 424 -4.17 -30.71 4.32
CA THR A 424 -5.42 -31.36 3.92
C THR A 424 -6.30 -31.64 5.13
N TYR A 425 -7.58 -31.86 4.88
CA TYR A 425 -8.57 -32.33 5.85
C TYR A 425 -9.42 -33.45 5.26
N LEU A 426 -10.07 -34.24 6.10
CA LEU A 426 -11.05 -35.24 5.66
C LEU A 426 -12.44 -34.62 5.55
N ASP A 427 -13.04 -34.70 4.37
CA ASP A 427 -14.41 -34.27 4.11
C ASP A 427 -15.47 -35.19 4.76
N GLU A 428 -16.74 -34.92 4.54
CA GLU A 428 -17.87 -35.67 5.11
C GLU A 428 -17.90 -37.15 4.66
N ASN A 429 -17.27 -37.45 3.54
CA ASN A 429 -17.15 -38.79 2.96
C ASN A 429 -15.84 -39.50 3.34
N GLY A 430 -15.01 -38.85 4.19
CA GLY A 430 -13.71 -39.38 4.56
C GLY A 430 -12.63 -39.21 3.47
N LYS A 431 -12.89 -38.41 2.44
CA LYS A 431 -11.94 -38.13 1.37
C LYS A 431 -11.05 -36.94 1.76
N GLU A 432 -9.77 -37.10 1.46
CA GLU A 432 -8.77 -36.04 1.68
C GLU A 432 -8.95 -34.91 0.66
N GLN A 433 -9.01 -33.65 1.17
CA GLN A 433 -9.17 -32.44 0.37
C GLN A 433 -8.13 -31.38 0.85
N PRO A 434 -7.52 -30.61 -0.06
CA PRO A 434 -6.70 -29.48 0.34
C PRO A 434 -7.57 -28.37 0.93
N MET A 435 -7.07 -27.69 1.97
CA MET A 435 -7.77 -26.53 2.53
C MET A 435 -7.66 -25.34 1.58
N VAL A 436 -8.73 -24.55 1.48
CA VAL A 436 -8.75 -23.32 0.68
C VAL A 436 -8.38 -22.16 1.59
N MET A 437 -7.42 -21.33 1.18
CA MET A 437 -6.78 -20.34 2.06
C MET A 437 -6.97 -18.93 1.57
N GLY A 438 -7.03 -18.00 2.54
CA GLY A 438 -6.86 -16.56 2.34
C GLY A 438 -5.75 -16.01 3.23
N CYS A 439 -5.15 -14.87 2.85
CA CYS A 439 -4.27 -14.11 3.73
C CYS A 439 -4.59 -12.63 3.73
N TYR A 440 -4.29 -11.95 4.86
CA TYR A 440 -4.85 -10.63 5.17
C TYR A 440 -3.84 -9.81 5.96
N GLY A 441 -3.19 -8.82 5.34
CA GLY A 441 -2.10 -8.03 5.91
C GLY A 441 -2.47 -6.57 6.19
N ILE A 442 -2.02 -6.02 7.33
CA ILE A 442 -2.03 -4.59 7.67
C ILE A 442 -0.65 -4.18 8.15
N GLY A 443 -0.06 -3.17 7.53
CA GLY A 443 1.16 -2.53 8.01
C GLY A 443 0.86 -1.56 9.15
N VAL A 444 1.11 -1.95 10.41
CA VAL A 444 0.72 -1.14 11.59
C VAL A 444 1.47 0.19 11.62
N GLY A 445 2.79 0.17 11.41
CA GLY A 445 3.61 1.37 11.33
C GLY A 445 3.25 2.25 10.13
N ARG A 446 2.94 1.63 8.99
CA ARG A 446 2.48 2.33 7.79
C ARG A 446 1.12 2.99 8.00
N THR A 447 0.19 2.34 8.72
CA THR A 447 -1.10 2.94 9.11
C THR A 447 -0.89 4.20 9.95
N MET A 448 0.01 4.18 10.95
CA MET A 448 0.36 5.38 11.74
C MET A 448 0.90 6.49 10.84
N ALA A 449 1.83 6.17 9.94
CA ALA A 449 2.41 7.16 9.02
C ALA A 449 1.36 7.73 8.03
N ALA A 450 0.45 6.89 7.53
CA ALA A 450 -0.63 7.32 6.64
C ALA A 450 -1.62 8.27 7.34
N CYS A 451 -1.90 8.07 8.63
CA CYS A 451 -2.68 9.04 9.41
C CYS A 451 -2.01 10.42 9.46
N VAL A 452 -0.69 10.47 9.60
CA VAL A 452 0.06 11.73 9.59
C VAL A 452 0.09 12.35 8.19
N GLU A 453 0.22 11.56 7.13
CA GLU A 453 0.17 12.08 5.74
C GLU A 453 -1.15 12.78 5.44
N GLN A 454 -2.27 12.23 5.90
CA GLN A 454 -3.59 12.84 5.68
C GLN A 454 -3.92 13.97 6.65
N SER A 455 -3.34 13.96 7.86
CA SER A 455 -3.76 14.83 8.95
C SER A 455 -2.59 15.53 9.61
N HIS A 456 -2.11 16.58 8.95
CA HIS A 456 -1.07 17.49 9.44
C HIS A 456 -1.26 18.91 8.88
N ASP A 457 -0.55 19.87 9.46
CA ASP A 457 -0.40 21.23 8.94
C ASP A 457 1.05 21.71 9.10
N ALA A 458 1.29 23.00 8.85
CA ALA A 458 2.62 23.59 8.96
C ALA A 458 3.19 23.54 10.39
N ASP A 459 2.34 23.45 11.42
CA ASP A 459 2.75 23.42 12.82
C ASP A 459 3.02 22.00 13.34
N GLY A 460 2.42 20.96 12.75
CA GLY A 460 2.65 19.58 13.16
C GLY A 460 1.53 18.60 12.83
N MET A 461 1.50 17.50 13.58
CA MET A 461 0.52 16.42 13.38
C MET A 461 -0.87 16.77 13.94
N ILE A 462 -1.91 16.14 13.37
CA ILE A 462 -3.30 16.25 13.82
C ILE A 462 -3.83 14.83 13.99
N TRP A 463 -3.72 14.28 15.20
CA TRP A 463 -4.14 12.91 15.46
C TRP A 463 -5.66 12.77 15.58
N PRO A 464 -6.27 11.74 14.95
CA PRO A 464 -7.58 11.24 15.37
C PRO A 464 -7.54 10.84 16.86
N VAL A 465 -8.58 11.19 17.62
CA VAL A 465 -8.60 10.94 19.08
C VAL A 465 -8.37 9.47 19.42
N ALA A 466 -8.95 8.56 18.63
CA ALA A 466 -8.87 7.12 18.86
C ALA A 466 -7.43 6.58 18.90
N ILE A 467 -6.50 7.20 18.17
CA ILE A 467 -5.10 6.76 18.09
C ILE A 467 -4.09 7.77 18.64
N ALA A 468 -4.54 8.96 19.04
CA ALA A 468 -3.66 9.99 19.63
C ALA A 468 -2.82 9.42 20.79
N PRO A 469 -1.53 9.75 20.91
CA PRO A 469 -0.68 9.22 21.98
C PRO A 469 -1.20 9.61 23.38
N TYR A 470 -1.78 10.78 23.49
CA TYR A 470 -2.58 11.28 24.61
C TYR A 470 -3.67 12.21 24.07
N GLU A 471 -4.82 12.25 24.73
CA GLU A 471 -5.98 13.01 24.30
C GLU A 471 -5.88 14.50 24.66
N VAL A 472 -5.30 14.78 25.85
CA VAL A 472 -5.26 16.12 26.43
C VAL A 472 -3.86 16.47 26.94
N LEU A 473 -3.38 17.65 26.58
CA LEU A 473 -2.21 18.27 27.20
C LEU A 473 -2.63 19.43 28.10
N VAL A 474 -2.31 19.38 29.38
CA VAL A 474 -2.45 20.51 30.31
C VAL A 474 -1.15 21.33 30.31
N VAL A 475 -1.25 22.63 30.04
CA VAL A 475 -0.10 23.53 29.95
C VAL A 475 -0.19 24.65 31.00
N PRO A 476 0.50 24.54 32.14
CA PRO A 476 0.76 25.67 33.00
C PRO A 476 1.66 26.68 32.27
N VAL A 477 1.17 27.93 32.13
CA VAL A 477 1.86 29.00 31.41
C VAL A 477 3.22 29.34 32.06
N ASN A 478 3.26 29.34 33.40
CA ASN A 478 4.45 29.54 34.19
C ASN A 478 4.50 28.59 35.39
N VAL A 479 5.40 27.63 35.36
CA VAL A 479 5.58 26.64 36.45
C VAL A 479 6.17 27.23 37.73
N LYS A 480 6.66 28.48 37.71
CA LYS A 480 7.15 29.22 38.89
C LYS A 480 6.01 29.91 39.63
N ASP A 481 4.88 30.11 39.00
CA ASP A 481 3.66 30.61 39.66
C ASP A 481 2.98 29.41 40.32
N GLU A 482 3.23 29.28 41.63
CA GLU A 482 2.77 28.15 42.44
C GLU A 482 1.25 27.97 42.38
N ALA A 483 0.47 29.08 42.39
CA ALA A 483 -0.98 29.04 42.36
C ALA A 483 -1.51 28.48 41.02
N SER A 484 -1.00 28.98 39.89
CA SER A 484 -1.36 28.48 38.56
C SER A 484 -0.90 27.03 38.35
N PHE A 485 0.29 26.68 38.84
CA PHE A 485 0.83 25.32 38.71
C PHE A 485 -0.01 24.32 39.53
N ALA A 486 -0.32 24.64 40.80
CA ALA A 486 -1.20 23.81 41.66
C ALA A 486 -2.57 23.60 41.02
N LYS A 487 -3.15 24.66 40.39
CA LYS A 487 -4.42 24.55 39.68
C LYS A 487 -4.30 23.63 38.46
N ALA A 488 -3.19 23.74 37.68
CA ALA A 488 -2.96 22.87 36.55
C ALA A 488 -2.77 21.41 36.97
N GLU A 489 -2.04 21.13 38.05
CA GLU A 489 -1.91 19.78 38.61
C GLU A 489 -3.27 19.22 39.11
N LYS A 490 -4.11 20.05 39.71
CA LYS A 490 -5.45 19.66 40.10
C LYS A 490 -6.27 19.22 38.87
N ILE A 491 -6.34 20.05 37.84
CA ILE A 491 -7.07 19.74 36.57
C ILE A 491 -6.52 18.48 35.92
N TYR A 492 -5.20 18.34 35.84
CA TYR A 492 -4.55 17.12 35.34
C TYR A 492 -5.00 15.88 36.11
N ASN A 493 -5.01 15.93 37.46
CA ASN A 493 -5.40 14.79 38.29
C ASN A 493 -6.89 14.44 38.12
N GLU A 494 -7.76 15.44 38.04
CA GLU A 494 -9.22 15.26 37.87
C GLU A 494 -9.52 14.63 36.48
N LEU A 495 -8.89 15.10 35.40
CA LEU A 495 -9.01 14.50 34.07
C LEU A 495 -8.50 13.05 34.07
N HIS A 496 -7.35 12.81 34.71
CA HIS A 496 -6.78 11.47 34.81
C HIS A 496 -7.68 10.50 35.57
N GLN A 497 -8.26 10.94 36.70
CA GLN A 497 -9.23 10.15 37.50
C GLN A 497 -10.52 9.86 36.72
N ALA A 498 -10.90 10.78 35.82
CA ALA A 498 -12.04 10.59 34.93
C ALA A 498 -11.75 9.67 33.73
N GLY A 499 -10.57 9.09 33.65
CA GLY A 499 -10.17 8.17 32.58
C GLY A 499 -9.68 8.83 31.28
N VAL A 500 -9.46 10.15 31.28
CA VAL A 500 -8.88 10.86 30.13
C VAL A 500 -7.38 10.59 30.05
N GLU A 501 -6.87 10.29 28.88
CA GLU A 501 -5.44 10.12 28.63
C GLU A 501 -4.75 11.49 28.57
N VAL A 502 -4.32 11.97 29.73
CA VAL A 502 -3.82 13.33 29.91
C VAL A 502 -2.34 13.38 30.28
N VAL A 503 -1.63 14.39 29.79
CA VAL A 503 -0.27 14.78 30.20
C VAL A 503 -0.26 16.22 30.70
N ILE A 504 0.74 16.56 31.53
CA ILE A 504 0.99 17.93 31.98
C ILE A 504 2.40 18.37 31.60
N ASP A 505 2.53 19.56 30.98
CA ASP A 505 3.84 20.12 30.63
C ASP A 505 4.42 20.93 31.80
N ASP A 506 5.08 20.22 32.68
CA ASP A 506 5.75 20.75 33.88
C ASP A 506 7.17 21.28 33.63
N ARG A 507 7.60 21.38 32.35
CA ARG A 507 8.92 21.90 32.00
C ARG A 507 9.05 23.40 32.32
N LYS A 508 10.28 23.81 32.67
CA LYS A 508 10.62 25.22 32.90
C LYS A 508 10.89 25.96 31.59
N GLU A 509 10.03 25.75 30.58
CA GLU A 509 10.15 26.36 29.26
C GLU A 509 9.17 27.55 29.11
N ARG A 510 9.46 28.41 28.11
CA ARG A 510 8.56 29.52 27.76
C ARG A 510 7.28 28.99 27.15
N PRO A 511 6.13 29.67 27.37
CA PRO A 511 4.84 29.21 26.84
C PRO A 511 4.85 28.92 25.32
N GLY A 512 5.52 29.78 24.54
CA GLY A 512 5.63 29.61 23.09
C GLY A 512 6.36 28.33 22.67
N VAL A 513 7.33 27.86 23.45
CA VAL A 513 8.02 26.57 23.21
C VAL A 513 7.07 25.41 23.49
N LYS A 514 6.37 25.46 24.65
CA LYS A 514 5.38 24.43 25.03
C LYS A 514 4.26 24.32 24.00
N PHE A 515 3.77 25.45 23.49
CA PHE A 515 2.68 25.46 22.50
C PHE A 515 3.15 24.91 21.14
N LYS A 516 4.37 25.25 20.70
CA LYS A 516 4.94 24.69 19.46
C LYS A 516 5.18 23.20 19.56
N ASP A 517 5.71 22.71 20.67
CA ASP A 517 5.87 21.28 20.91
C ASP A 517 4.51 20.55 20.96
N ALA A 518 3.49 21.20 21.58
CA ALA A 518 2.14 20.67 21.65
C ALA A 518 1.50 20.50 20.26
N ASP A 519 1.62 21.54 19.42
CA ASP A 519 1.10 21.53 18.05
C ASP A 519 1.90 20.55 17.16
N LEU A 520 3.23 20.46 17.33
CA LEU A 520 4.09 19.51 16.62
C LEU A 520 3.74 18.04 16.93
N ILE A 521 3.55 17.72 18.23
CA ILE A 521 3.19 16.38 18.68
C ILE A 521 1.73 16.05 18.31
N GLY A 522 0.86 17.07 18.29
CA GLY A 522 -0.52 16.93 17.82
C GLY A 522 -1.51 16.41 18.87
N TYR A 523 -1.41 16.86 20.13
CA TYR A 523 -2.43 16.52 21.13
C TYR A 523 -3.81 17.06 20.70
N PRO A 524 -4.89 16.24 20.66
CA PRO A 524 -6.22 16.66 20.22
C PRO A 524 -6.74 17.90 20.93
N LEU A 525 -6.58 17.96 22.27
CA LEU A 525 -6.94 19.12 23.08
C LEU A 525 -5.75 19.66 23.88
N ARG A 526 -5.62 20.98 23.92
CA ARG A 526 -4.68 21.70 24.77
C ARG A 526 -5.43 22.57 25.76
N VAL A 527 -5.22 22.30 27.05
CA VAL A 527 -5.80 23.03 28.19
C VAL A 527 -4.74 23.96 28.77
N VAL A 528 -4.99 25.27 28.78
CA VAL A 528 -4.05 26.28 29.24
C VAL A 528 -4.46 26.81 30.60
N VAL A 529 -3.52 26.81 31.53
CA VAL A 529 -3.72 27.29 32.91
C VAL A 529 -2.68 28.36 33.24
N GLY A 530 -3.16 29.54 33.63
CA GLY A 530 -2.28 30.67 33.97
C GLY A 530 -2.95 31.65 34.91
N PRO A 531 -2.31 32.79 35.21
CA PRO A 531 -2.91 33.83 36.10
C PRO A 531 -4.28 34.31 35.61
N LYS A 532 -4.50 34.36 34.28
CA LYS A 532 -5.82 34.73 33.73
C LYS A 532 -6.90 33.73 34.16
N THR A 533 -6.60 32.42 34.08
CA THR A 533 -7.52 31.35 34.52
C THR A 533 -7.95 31.51 35.98
N LEU A 534 -7.01 31.93 36.85
CA LEU A 534 -7.31 32.16 38.28
C LEU A 534 -8.15 33.42 38.50
N GLN A 535 -7.95 34.44 37.64
CA GLN A 535 -8.68 35.73 37.74
C GLN A 535 -10.10 35.64 37.18
N THR A 536 -10.27 35.00 36.01
CA THR A 536 -11.58 34.93 35.33
C THR A 536 -12.41 33.74 35.79
N GLY A 537 -11.79 32.71 36.37
CA GLY A 537 -12.48 31.45 36.66
C GLY A 537 -12.77 30.62 35.39
N GLU A 538 -12.09 30.90 34.28
CA GLU A 538 -12.31 30.23 33.00
C GLU A 538 -11.07 29.47 32.54
N LEU A 539 -11.27 28.28 31.97
CA LEU A 539 -10.27 27.38 31.45
C LEU A 539 -10.24 27.49 29.93
N GLU A 540 -9.09 27.91 29.37
CA GLU A 540 -8.91 27.94 27.92
C GLU A 540 -8.60 26.54 27.39
N VAL A 541 -9.43 26.06 26.44
CA VAL A 541 -9.27 24.76 25.75
C VAL A 541 -9.18 25.02 24.26
N LYS A 542 -8.05 24.64 23.64
CA LYS A 542 -7.85 24.72 22.19
C LYS A 542 -7.98 23.34 21.56
N VAL A 543 -8.77 23.23 20.50
CA VAL A 543 -8.87 22.07 19.62
C VAL A 543 -7.74 22.12 18.59
N ARG A 544 -6.91 21.06 18.50
CA ARG A 544 -5.79 21.01 17.56
C ARG A 544 -6.24 21.04 16.10
N LYS A 545 -7.25 20.26 15.77
CA LYS A 545 -7.74 20.07 14.40
C LYS A 545 -8.32 21.34 13.77
N THR A 546 -9.11 22.10 14.53
CA THR A 546 -9.83 23.28 14.03
C THR A 546 -9.17 24.58 14.42
N GLY A 547 -8.28 24.58 15.41
CA GLY A 547 -7.72 25.78 16.01
C GLY A 547 -8.71 26.53 16.92
N GLU A 548 -9.94 26.06 17.05
CA GLU A 548 -10.99 26.68 17.87
C GLU A 548 -10.57 26.73 19.35
N VAL A 549 -10.85 27.86 19.99
CA VAL A 549 -10.60 28.06 21.41
C VAL A 549 -11.92 28.27 22.15
N SER A 550 -12.16 27.44 23.14
CA SER A 550 -13.33 27.51 24.04
C SER A 550 -12.89 27.91 25.43
N MET A 551 -13.73 28.72 26.12
CA MET A 551 -13.53 29.09 27.51
C MET A 551 -14.54 28.32 28.36
N LEU A 552 -14.05 27.42 29.22
CA LEU A 552 -14.89 26.60 30.09
C LEU A 552 -14.87 27.15 31.52
N PRO A 553 -16.03 27.46 32.15
CA PRO A 553 -16.07 27.92 33.54
C PRO A 553 -15.56 26.81 34.50
N LEU A 554 -14.68 27.20 35.42
CA LEU A 554 -14.11 26.28 36.43
C LEU A 554 -15.08 25.82 37.49
N ASP A 555 -16.22 26.48 37.64
CA ASP A 555 -17.33 26.13 38.50
C ASP A 555 -18.38 25.24 37.80
N SER A 556 -18.21 24.98 36.54
CA SER A 556 -18.98 24.01 35.75
C SER A 556 -18.35 22.62 35.74
N ASP A 557 -19.06 21.63 35.17
CA ASP A 557 -18.48 20.31 34.88
C ASP A 557 -17.61 20.36 33.59
N TYR A 558 -16.45 21.03 33.70
CA TYR A 558 -15.49 21.14 32.58
C TYR A 558 -14.93 19.78 32.16
N ILE A 559 -14.95 18.76 33.03
CA ILE A 559 -14.51 17.40 32.71
C ILE A 559 -15.47 16.78 31.71
N ALA A 560 -16.78 16.86 31.98
CA ALA A 560 -17.80 16.39 31.03
C ALA A 560 -17.71 17.16 29.69
N ALA A 561 -17.50 18.47 29.74
CA ALA A 561 -17.33 19.29 28.53
C ALA A 561 -16.11 18.87 27.71
N ILE A 562 -14.96 18.63 28.32
CA ILE A 562 -13.74 18.14 27.65
C ILE A 562 -13.98 16.75 27.03
N ARG A 563 -14.64 15.84 27.73
CA ARG A 563 -15.00 14.51 27.21
C ARG A 563 -15.95 14.61 26.02
N GLU A 564 -16.92 15.50 26.07
CA GLU A 564 -17.83 15.76 24.93
C GLU A 564 -17.08 16.34 23.72
N MET A 565 -16.13 17.26 23.97
CA MET A 565 -15.27 17.77 22.88
C MET A 565 -14.46 16.64 22.23
N LEU A 566 -13.87 15.73 23.02
CA LEU A 566 -13.11 14.58 22.49
C LEU A 566 -13.99 13.63 21.68
N GLN A 567 -15.24 13.41 22.08
CA GLN A 567 -16.18 12.55 21.35
C GLN A 567 -16.63 13.13 20.00
N LYS A 568 -16.57 14.45 19.84
CA LYS A 568 -16.95 15.15 18.59
C LYS A 568 -15.81 15.27 17.57
N LEU A 569 -14.59 14.98 17.97
CA LEU A 569 -13.39 15.07 17.15
C LEU A 569 -13.08 13.76 16.42
#